data_b5875daf26aba77edb9609117bd277b6
#
_entry.id   b5875daf26aba77edb9609117bd277b6
#
_cell.length_a   1.000
_cell.length_b   1.000
_cell.length_c   1.000
_cell.angle_alpha   90.00
_cell.angle_beta   90.00
_cell.angle_gamma   90.00
#
_symmetry.space_group_name_H-M   'P 1'
#
loop_
_entity.id
_entity.type
_entity.pdbx_description
1 polymer ?
#
loop_
_entity_poly.entity_id
_entity_poly.type
_entity_poly.pdbx_seq_one_letter_code
_entity_poly.pdbx_strand_id
1 'polypeptide(L)'
;MIKKLSTLVAGLALICLAGCTLPQKEVAQNNSFAPIEVAVPERSAGQQDVIQLTTPKLDTVRVGFIGLGMRGPGAVERWTHIPGTKIVALCDLLPENAEKAQKIVTNAGMEAPVLYSGSEDAWKQLCERDDIDLVYIATDWKHHAEMGIYAMEHGKHAAIEVPSAMTLDEIWALINTSEKTRKHCMQLENCVYDFFELTTLNMAQ
;
A
#
# COMPACT_ATOMS: atom_id res chain seq x y z
N MET A 1 -18.80 74.27 20.98
CA MET A 1 -19.50 72.94 21.19
C MET A 1 -18.75 71.72 20.62
N ILE A 2 -17.54 71.88 20.11
CA ILE A 2 -16.79 70.78 19.41
C ILE A 2 -15.75 70.13 20.31
N LYS A 3 -15.32 70.77 21.40
CA LYS A 3 -14.27 70.22 22.30
C LYS A 3 -14.72 69.18 23.34
N LYS A 4 -16.06 69.00 23.51
CA LYS A 4 -16.59 67.99 24.44
C LYS A 4 -16.87 66.62 23.78
N LEU A 5 -16.87 66.51 22.47
CA LEU A 5 -17.14 65.31 21.75
C LEU A 5 -15.89 64.43 21.54
N SER A 6 -14.72 65.06 21.49
CA SER A 6 -13.44 64.35 21.29
C SER A 6 -12.97 63.57 22.53
N THR A 7 -13.35 64.00 23.73
CA THR A 7 -13.00 63.32 24.98
C THR A 7 -13.84 62.09 25.26
N LEU A 8 -15.07 62.04 24.71
CA LEU A 8 -15.96 60.87 24.90
C LEU A 8 -15.59 59.71 23.97
N VAL A 9 -15.09 60.03 22.79
CA VAL A 9 -14.65 59.00 21.80
C VAL A 9 -13.31 58.36 22.24
N ALA A 10 -12.41 59.14 22.84
CA ALA A 10 -11.17 58.58 23.38
C ALA A 10 -11.36 57.66 24.58
N GLY A 11 -12.38 57.94 25.41
CA GLY A 11 -12.71 57.08 26.58
C GLY A 11 -13.34 55.73 26.20
N LEU A 12 -14.12 55.70 25.12
CA LEU A 12 -14.75 54.43 24.64
C LEU A 12 -13.72 53.53 23.93
N ALA A 13 -12.71 54.09 23.26
CA ALA A 13 -11.68 53.30 22.59
C ALA A 13 -10.72 52.62 23.59
N LEU A 14 -10.50 53.19 24.79
CA LEU A 14 -9.64 52.58 25.81
C LEU A 14 -10.34 51.43 26.58
N ILE A 15 -11.66 51.42 26.65
CA ILE A 15 -12.43 50.37 27.33
C ILE A 15 -12.52 49.12 26.48
N CYS A 16 -12.45 49.19 25.13
CA CYS A 16 -12.44 48.03 24.26
C CYS A 16 -11.10 47.28 24.18
N LEU A 17 -9.97 47.89 24.63
CA LEU A 17 -8.66 47.22 24.61
C LEU A 17 -8.31 46.50 25.92
N ALA A 18 -9.10 46.69 27.00
CA ALA A 18 -8.84 46.06 28.31
C ALA A 18 -9.63 44.76 28.55
N GLY A 19 -10.40 44.27 27.56
CA GLY A 19 -11.40 43.26 27.77
C GLY A 19 -11.15 41.86 27.19
N CYS A 20 -9.96 41.52 26.69
CA CYS A 20 -9.70 40.19 26.13
C CYS A 20 -8.30 39.64 26.39
N THR A 21 -7.85 39.73 27.64
CA THR A 21 -6.81 38.80 28.11
C THR A 21 -7.45 37.80 29.07
N LEU A 22 -8.15 36.82 28.49
CA LEU A 22 -8.41 35.59 29.21
C LEU A 22 -7.04 34.95 29.49
N PRO A 23 -6.74 34.53 30.75
CA PRO A 23 -5.54 33.80 31.00
C PRO A 23 -5.57 32.53 30.13
N GLN A 24 -4.76 32.50 29.07
CA GLN A 24 -4.44 31.25 28.45
C GLN A 24 -3.77 30.39 29.52
N LYS A 25 -4.53 29.43 30.08
CA LYS A 25 -3.89 28.31 30.74
C LYS A 25 -2.97 27.71 29.69
N GLU A 26 -1.68 27.94 29.82
CA GLU A 26 -0.68 27.07 29.21
C GLU A 26 -0.99 25.67 29.71
N VAL A 27 -1.72 24.91 28.92
CA VAL A 27 -1.71 23.46 29.03
C VAL A 27 -0.30 23.09 28.59
N ALA A 28 0.58 23.00 29.56
CA ALA A 28 1.87 22.37 29.36
C ALA A 28 1.54 20.93 28.92
N GLN A 29 1.50 20.73 27.61
CA GLN A 29 1.48 19.39 27.03
C GLN A 29 2.86 18.80 27.31
N ASN A 30 3.00 18.22 28.49
CA ASN A 30 4.12 17.36 28.82
C ASN A 30 3.90 16.02 28.11
N ASN A 31 3.78 16.08 26.78
CA ASN A 31 3.76 14.91 25.91
C ASN A 31 5.22 14.45 25.67
N SER A 32 5.91 14.13 26.74
CA SER A 32 7.14 13.35 26.63
C SER A 32 6.77 11.90 26.35
N PHE A 33 6.28 11.63 25.13
CA PHE A 33 6.29 10.26 24.62
C PHE A 33 7.75 9.87 24.49
N ALA A 34 8.16 8.85 25.22
CA ALA A 34 9.45 8.24 24.97
C ALA A 34 9.48 7.78 23.49
N PRO A 35 10.57 8.03 22.76
CA PRO A 35 10.69 7.53 21.40
C PRO A 35 10.44 6.02 21.38
N ILE A 36 9.62 5.54 20.47
CA ILE A 36 9.46 4.10 20.26
C ILE A 36 10.73 3.62 19.57
N GLU A 37 11.55 2.86 20.30
CA GLU A 37 12.71 2.20 19.74
C GLU A 37 12.27 0.88 19.11
N VAL A 38 12.47 0.77 17.79
CA VAL A 38 12.24 -0.47 17.04
C VAL A 38 13.59 -1.07 16.68
N ALA A 39 13.81 -2.33 17.07
CA ALA A 39 15.02 -3.04 16.68
C ALA A 39 15.03 -3.22 15.15
N VAL A 40 16.06 -2.67 14.51
CA VAL A 40 16.29 -2.82 13.07
C VAL A 40 17.24 -4.00 12.87
N PRO A 41 16.85 -5.06 12.17
CA PRO A 41 17.72 -6.19 11.89
C PRO A 41 18.96 -5.75 11.09
N GLU A 42 20.10 -6.34 11.42
CA GLU A 42 21.32 -6.12 10.65
C GLU A 42 21.19 -6.74 9.25
N ARG A 43 21.64 -6.01 8.23
CA ARG A 43 21.72 -6.55 6.87
C ARG A 43 22.87 -7.55 6.76
N SER A 44 22.62 -8.63 6.02
CA SER A 44 23.68 -9.58 5.67
C SER A 44 24.77 -8.90 4.84
N ALA A 45 26.00 -9.41 4.89
CA ALA A 45 27.12 -8.88 4.10
C ALA A 45 26.77 -8.85 2.61
N GLY A 46 26.88 -7.69 1.98
CA GLY A 46 26.54 -7.47 0.57
C GLY A 46 25.06 -7.25 0.25
N GLN A 47 24.17 -7.34 1.23
CA GLN A 47 22.75 -7.01 1.06
C GLN A 47 22.57 -5.49 0.88
N GLN A 48 21.89 -5.08 -0.18
CA GLN A 48 21.64 -3.68 -0.53
C GLN A 48 20.16 -3.38 -0.42
N ASP A 49 19.81 -2.18 0.00
CA ASP A 49 18.43 -1.72 -0.02
C ASP A 49 17.82 -1.72 -1.44
N VAL A 50 16.51 -1.57 -1.51
CA VAL A 50 15.72 -1.58 -2.75
C VAL A 50 15.12 -0.21 -3.09
N ILE A 51 15.55 0.87 -2.45
CA ILE A 51 14.99 2.22 -2.63
C ILE A 51 15.10 2.69 -4.09
N GLN A 52 16.19 2.33 -4.78
CA GLN A 52 16.41 2.67 -6.18
C GLN A 52 16.42 1.41 -7.07
N LEU A 53 15.79 0.34 -6.64
CA LEU A 53 15.72 -0.87 -7.45
C LEU A 53 14.97 -0.59 -8.74
N THR A 54 15.60 -0.94 -9.85
CA THR A 54 14.99 -0.93 -11.19
C THR A 54 15.00 -2.32 -11.78
N THR A 55 14.06 -2.58 -12.70
CA THR A 55 14.06 -3.81 -13.50
C THR A 55 14.20 -3.46 -14.98
N PRO A 56 14.75 -4.34 -15.80
CA PRO A 56 14.70 -4.17 -17.25
C PRO A 56 13.27 -3.97 -17.74
N LYS A 57 13.10 -3.12 -18.75
CA LYS A 57 11.77 -2.91 -19.35
C LYS A 57 11.23 -4.23 -19.90
N LEU A 58 9.99 -4.55 -19.53
CA LEU A 58 9.22 -5.64 -20.12
C LEU A 58 8.23 -5.07 -21.14
N ASP A 59 8.11 -5.69 -22.30
CA ASP A 59 7.09 -5.32 -23.28
C ASP A 59 5.68 -5.72 -22.80
N THR A 60 5.60 -6.81 -22.05
CA THR A 60 4.38 -7.28 -21.41
C THR A 60 4.69 -7.78 -20.01
N VAL A 61 3.98 -7.27 -19.02
CA VAL A 61 4.03 -7.77 -17.63
C VAL A 61 3.00 -8.89 -17.48
N ARG A 62 3.47 -10.10 -17.17
CA ARG A 62 2.63 -11.28 -16.98
C ARG A 62 2.27 -11.41 -15.51
N VAL A 63 0.98 -11.42 -15.22
CA VAL A 63 0.48 -11.31 -13.83
C VAL A 63 -0.29 -12.56 -13.43
N GLY A 64 0.03 -13.07 -12.24
CA GLY A 64 -0.76 -14.04 -11.52
C GLY A 64 -1.50 -13.38 -10.35
N PHE A 65 -2.76 -13.73 -10.14
CA PHE A 65 -3.57 -13.23 -9.02
C PHE A 65 -3.84 -14.34 -8.01
N ILE A 66 -3.65 -14.02 -6.72
CA ILE A 66 -3.97 -14.89 -5.59
C ILE A 66 -4.97 -14.19 -4.68
N GLY A 67 -6.13 -14.83 -4.43
CA GLY A 67 -7.22 -14.25 -3.67
C GLY A 67 -8.22 -13.50 -4.56
N LEU A 68 -9.34 -14.16 -4.85
CA LEU A 68 -10.37 -13.70 -5.79
C LEU A 68 -11.75 -13.59 -5.12
N GLY A 69 -11.73 -13.33 -3.81
CA GLY A 69 -12.93 -13.12 -3.01
C GLY A 69 -13.50 -11.71 -3.18
N MET A 70 -13.35 -10.86 -2.16
CA MET A 70 -13.97 -9.53 -2.13
C MET A 70 -13.23 -8.50 -3.01
N ARG A 71 -11.91 -8.38 -2.91
CA ARG A 71 -11.09 -7.36 -3.60
C ARG A 71 -10.56 -7.82 -4.95
N GLY A 72 -10.23 -9.12 -5.04
CA GLY A 72 -9.58 -9.71 -6.22
C GLY A 72 -10.31 -9.48 -7.53
N PRO A 73 -11.63 -9.75 -7.65
CA PRO A 73 -12.35 -9.57 -8.91
C PRO A 73 -12.28 -8.14 -9.46
N GLY A 74 -12.44 -7.13 -8.60
CA GLY A 74 -12.30 -5.74 -9.00
C GLY A 74 -10.87 -5.36 -9.41
N ALA A 75 -9.86 -5.98 -8.80
CA ALA A 75 -8.48 -5.83 -9.26
C ALA A 75 -8.28 -6.48 -10.63
N VAL A 76 -8.71 -7.72 -10.83
CA VAL A 76 -8.66 -8.43 -12.12
C VAL A 76 -9.32 -7.59 -13.22
N GLU A 77 -10.51 -7.04 -12.97
CA GLU A 77 -11.21 -6.17 -13.94
C GLU A 77 -10.37 -4.95 -14.31
N ARG A 78 -9.85 -4.21 -13.33
CA ARG A 78 -8.99 -3.04 -13.62
C ARG A 78 -7.77 -3.41 -14.45
N TRP A 79 -7.16 -4.55 -14.18
CA TRP A 79 -5.97 -5.00 -14.91
C TRP A 79 -6.25 -5.39 -16.36
N THR A 80 -7.47 -5.74 -16.73
CA THR A 80 -7.84 -5.96 -18.13
C THR A 80 -7.76 -4.68 -18.98
N HIS A 81 -7.74 -3.50 -18.33
CA HIS A 81 -7.67 -2.19 -18.98
C HIS A 81 -6.26 -1.57 -18.99
N ILE A 82 -5.26 -2.23 -18.40
CA ILE A 82 -3.89 -1.72 -18.33
C ILE A 82 -3.10 -2.20 -19.56
N PRO A 83 -2.70 -1.30 -20.47
CA PRO A 83 -1.90 -1.69 -21.63
C PRO A 83 -0.56 -2.32 -21.23
N GLY A 84 -0.10 -3.32 -21.95
CA GLY A 84 1.18 -3.99 -21.67
C GLY A 84 1.11 -4.98 -20.49
N THR A 85 -0.09 -5.40 -20.08
CA THR A 85 -0.27 -6.47 -19.10
C THR A 85 -0.98 -7.69 -19.67
N LYS A 86 -0.68 -8.87 -19.14
CA LYS A 86 -1.36 -10.11 -19.45
C LYS A 86 -1.64 -10.88 -18.16
N ILE A 87 -2.89 -11.20 -17.89
CA ILE A 87 -3.28 -12.05 -16.77
C ILE A 87 -3.12 -13.50 -17.23
N VAL A 88 -2.18 -14.23 -16.63
CA VAL A 88 -1.81 -15.59 -17.06
C VAL A 88 -2.25 -16.68 -16.09
N ALA A 89 -2.50 -16.33 -14.84
CA ALA A 89 -2.93 -17.28 -13.81
C ALA A 89 -3.84 -16.62 -12.77
N LEU A 90 -4.79 -17.38 -12.27
CA LEU A 90 -5.73 -16.99 -11.22
C LEU A 90 -5.78 -18.08 -10.16
N CYS A 91 -5.68 -17.70 -8.89
CA CYS A 91 -5.71 -18.62 -7.77
C CYS A 91 -6.69 -18.15 -6.70
N ASP A 92 -7.54 -19.06 -6.26
CA ASP A 92 -8.39 -18.91 -5.06
C ASP A 92 -8.64 -20.27 -4.44
N LEU A 93 -8.80 -20.32 -3.13
CA LEU A 93 -9.14 -21.57 -2.43
C LEU A 93 -10.45 -22.16 -2.96
N LEU A 94 -11.43 -21.29 -3.29
CA LEU A 94 -12.74 -21.66 -3.82
C LEU A 94 -12.71 -21.65 -5.36
N PRO A 95 -12.93 -22.79 -6.03
CA PRO A 95 -12.93 -22.89 -7.49
C PRO A 95 -13.86 -21.88 -8.17
N GLU A 96 -15.04 -21.67 -7.60
CA GLU A 96 -16.04 -20.74 -8.14
C GLU A 96 -15.57 -19.29 -8.20
N ASN A 97 -14.67 -18.85 -7.30
CA ASN A 97 -14.08 -17.53 -7.33
C ASN A 97 -13.09 -17.40 -8.49
N ALA A 98 -12.24 -18.40 -8.69
CA ALA A 98 -11.30 -18.46 -9.80
C ALA A 98 -12.03 -18.48 -11.17
N GLU A 99 -13.11 -19.26 -11.29
CA GLU A 99 -13.94 -19.32 -12.49
C GLU A 99 -14.65 -17.99 -12.80
N LYS A 100 -15.18 -17.31 -11.77
CA LYS A 100 -15.80 -15.99 -11.93
C LYS A 100 -14.77 -14.96 -12.42
N ALA A 101 -13.59 -14.96 -11.84
CA ALA A 101 -12.51 -14.05 -12.24
C ALA A 101 -12.01 -14.36 -13.67
N GLN A 102 -11.92 -15.63 -14.07
CA GLN A 102 -11.57 -16.02 -15.45
C GLN A 102 -12.58 -15.47 -16.46
N LYS A 103 -13.88 -15.48 -16.12
CA LYS A 103 -14.92 -14.90 -16.99
C LYS A 103 -14.73 -13.39 -17.18
N ILE A 104 -14.25 -12.66 -16.16
CA ILE A 104 -13.93 -11.23 -16.30
C ILE A 104 -12.85 -11.04 -17.38
N VAL A 105 -11.78 -11.83 -17.33
CA VAL A 105 -10.67 -11.77 -18.28
C VAL A 105 -11.12 -12.12 -19.71
N THR A 106 -11.86 -13.20 -19.85
CA THR A 106 -12.33 -13.65 -21.17
C THR A 106 -13.38 -12.72 -21.77
N ASN A 107 -14.26 -12.14 -20.96
CA ASN A 107 -15.25 -11.13 -21.41
C ASN A 107 -14.57 -9.83 -21.89
N ALA A 108 -13.38 -9.51 -21.38
CA ALA A 108 -12.56 -8.41 -21.87
C ALA A 108 -11.81 -8.75 -23.17
N GLY A 109 -12.03 -9.95 -23.75
CA GLY A 109 -11.39 -10.38 -25.00
C GLY A 109 -9.96 -10.90 -24.82
N MET A 110 -9.52 -11.13 -23.58
CA MET A 110 -8.19 -11.66 -23.28
C MET A 110 -8.21 -13.21 -23.29
N GLU A 111 -7.05 -13.82 -23.45
CA GLU A 111 -6.85 -15.26 -23.33
C GLU A 111 -7.20 -15.74 -21.92
N ALA A 112 -7.83 -16.91 -21.83
CA ALA A 112 -8.22 -17.48 -20.55
C ALA A 112 -6.98 -17.84 -19.69
N PRO A 113 -6.84 -17.28 -18.49
CA PRO A 113 -5.75 -17.63 -17.57
C PRO A 113 -5.91 -19.04 -17.01
N VAL A 114 -4.80 -19.66 -16.59
CA VAL A 114 -4.81 -20.93 -15.90
C VAL A 114 -5.39 -20.76 -14.50
N LEU A 115 -6.22 -21.70 -14.07
CA LEU A 115 -6.84 -21.69 -12.73
C LEU A 115 -6.12 -22.63 -11.78
N TYR A 116 -5.90 -22.15 -10.56
CA TYR A 116 -5.41 -22.89 -9.41
C TYR A 116 -6.42 -22.79 -8.28
N SER A 117 -6.88 -23.92 -7.73
CA SER A 117 -7.89 -23.92 -6.67
C SER A 117 -8.00 -25.24 -5.95
N GLY A 118 -8.82 -25.27 -4.88
CA GLY A 118 -9.19 -26.50 -4.16
C GLY A 118 -8.12 -27.03 -3.19
N SER A 119 -7.03 -26.31 -2.99
CA SER A 119 -5.99 -26.63 -2.00
C SER A 119 -5.44 -25.35 -1.39
N GLU A 120 -5.15 -25.39 -0.10
CA GLU A 120 -4.50 -24.29 0.61
C GLU A 120 -3.10 -23.95 0.04
N ASP A 121 -2.45 -24.89 -0.62
CA ASP A 121 -1.14 -24.74 -1.25
C ASP A 121 -1.19 -24.47 -2.77
N ALA A 122 -2.38 -24.35 -3.36
CA ALA A 122 -2.52 -24.16 -4.82
C ALA A 122 -1.79 -22.89 -5.32
N TRP A 123 -1.71 -21.86 -4.50
CA TRP A 123 -1.02 -20.60 -4.82
C TRP A 123 0.50 -20.78 -5.02
N LYS A 124 1.13 -21.78 -4.39
CA LYS A 124 2.56 -22.09 -4.57
C LYS A 124 2.84 -22.49 -6.01
N GLN A 125 1.98 -23.34 -6.59
CA GLN A 125 2.11 -23.74 -8.00
C GLN A 125 2.01 -22.54 -8.96
N LEU A 126 1.21 -21.54 -8.64
CA LEU A 126 1.16 -20.28 -9.39
C LEU A 126 2.50 -19.53 -9.27
N CYS A 127 3.06 -19.39 -8.07
CA CYS A 127 4.32 -18.69 -7.84
C CYS A 127 5.52 -19.39 -8.51
N GLU A 128 5.48 -20.71 -8.69
CA GLU A 128 6.55 -21.53 -9.30
C GLU A 128 6.59 -21.44 -10.83
N ARG A 129 5.60 -20.83 -11.49
CA ARG A 129 5.56 -20.70 -12.95
C ARG A 129 6.64 -19.75 -13.48
N ASP A 130 7.29 -20.13 -14.59
CA ASP A 130 8.30 -19.29 -15.26
C ASP A 130 7.69 -18.19 -16.13
N ASP A 131 6.41 -18.25 -16.43
CA ASP A 131 5.70 -17.30 -17.27
C ASP A 131 4.94 -16.23 -16.47
N ILE A 132 5.31 -15.99 -15.22
CA ILE A 132 4.79 -14.92 -14.36
C ILE A 132 5.93 -13.99 -13.96
N ASP A 133 5.70 -12.68 -14.09
CA ASP A 133 6.63 -11.63 -13.70
C ASP A 133 6.22 -10.99 -12.36
N LEU A 134 4.91 -10.88 -12.13
CA LEU A 134 4.31 -10.21 -10.97
C LEU A 134 3.18 -11.08 -10.38
N VAL A 135 3.18 -11.22 -9.06
CA VAL A 135 2.08 -11.83 -8.31
C VAL A 135 1.32 -10.75 -7.55
N TYR A 136 0.01 -10.65 -7.82
CA TYR A 136 -0.92 -9.79 -7.10
C TYR A 136 -1.62 -10.60 -6.01
N ILE A 137 -1.52 -10.16 -4.75
CA ILE A 137 -1.99 -10.90 -3.57
C ILE A 137 -3.09 -10.10 -2.89
N ALA A 138 -4.29 -10.69 -2.80
CA ALA A 138 -5.48 -10.09 -2.17
C ALA A 138 -6.27 -11.14 -1.36
N THR A 139 -5.56 -11.93 -0.60
CA THR A 139 -6.10 -12.98 0.29
C THR A 139 -6.54 -12.39 1.64
N ASP A 140 -6.61 -13.21 2.67
CA ASP A 140 -6.71 -12.73 4.04
C ASP A 140 -5.34 -12.25 4.56
N TRP A 141 -5.37 -11.37 5.54
CA TRP A 141 -4.19 -10.66 6.03
C TRP A 141 -3.09 -11.55 6.58
N LYS A 142 -3.43 -12.74 7.09
CA LYS A 142 -2.45 -13.66 7.70
C LYS A 142 -1.49 -14.27 6.68
N HIS A 143 -1.94 -14.40 5.43
CA HIS A 143 -1.16 -15.06 4.38
C HIS A 143 -0.42 -14.06 3.46
N HIS A 144 -0.68 -12.77 3.59
CA HIS A 144 -0.10 -11.75 2.73
C HIS A 144 1.44 -11.79 2.73
N ALA A 145 2.05 -11.78 3.91
CA ALA A 145 3.52 -11.78 4.02
C ALA A 145 4.14 -13.08 3.50
N GLU A 146 3.59 -14.23 3.90
CA GLU A 146 4.06 -15.55 3.45
C GLU A 146 4.04 -15.66 1.92
N MET A 147 2.91 -15.32 1.31
CA MET A 147 2.75 -15.40 -0.14
C MET A 147 3.65 -14.42 -0.90
N GLY A 148 3.84 -13.19 -0.36
CA GLY A 148 4.75 -12.22 -0.93
C GLY A 148 6.20 -12.65 -0.89
N ILE A 149 6.63 -13.20 0.24
CA ILE A 149 7.97 -13.76 0.44
C ILE A 149 8.21 -14.90 -0.55
N TYR A 150 7.28 -15.87 -0.58
CA TYR A 150 7.40 -17.03 -1.47
C TYR A 150 7.46 -16.63 -2.95
N ALA A 151 6.61 -15.68 -3.36
CA ALA A 151 6.64 -15.17 -4.74
C ALA A 151 8.00 -14.56 -5.09
N MET A 152 8.58 -13.74 -4.20
CA MET A 152 9.89 -13.13 -4.44
C MET A 152 11.03 -14.16 -4.46
N GLU A 153 10.99 -15.17 -3.60
CA GLU A 153 11.94 -16.27 -3.58
C GLU A 153 11.90 -17.11 -4.86
N HIS A 154 10.73 -17.17 -5.52
CA HIS A 154 10.54 -17.82 -6.83
C HIS A 154 10.73 -16.86 -8.01
N GLY A 155 11.39 -15.72 -7.77
CA GLY A 155 11.79 -14.79 -8.83
C GLY A 155 10.70 -13.86 -9.35
N LYS A 156 9.56 -13.73 -8.67
CA LYS A 156 8.46 -12.84 -9.03
C LYS A 156 8.55 -11.51 -8.28
N HIS A 157 8.02 -10.45 -8.84
CA HIS A 157 7.68 -9.26 -8.09
C HIS A 157 6.39 -9.50 -7.29
N ALA A 158 6.24 -8.85 -6.14
CA ALA A 158 5.04 -8.98 -5.31
C ALA A 158 4.31 -7.64 -5.18
N ALA A 159 3.01 -7.66 -5.42
CA ALA A 159 2.09 -6.56 -5.16
C ALA A 159 1.02 -7.08 -4.18
N ILE A 160 0.99 -6.53 -2.97
CA ILE A 160 0.27 -7.09 -1.83
C ILE A 160 -0.76 -6.08 -1.34
N GLU A 161 -2.03 -6.49 -1.23
CA GLU A 161 -3.09 -5.66 -0.65
C GLU A 161 -2.81 -5.34 0.82
N VAL A 162 -3.40 -4.27 1.31
CA VAL A 162 -3.28 -3.76 2.68
C VAL A 162 -4.00 -4.68 3.66
N PRO A 163 -3.38 -4.97 4.83
CA PRO A 163 -1.99 -4.74 5.22
C PRO A 163 -1.07 -5.82 4.63
N SER A 164 0.12 -5.45 4.18
CA SER A 164 1.06 -6.44 3.63
C SER A 164 1.66 -7.38 4.67
N ALA A 165 1.59 -7.01 5.94
CA ALA A 165 2.07 -7.81 7.08
C ALA A 165 1.26 -7.47 8.35
N MET A 166 1.23 -8.40 9.30
CA MET A 166 0.53 -8.28 10.58
C MET A 166 1.49 -8.05 11.75
N THR A 167 2.77 -8.33 11.59
CA THR A 167 3.80 -8.24 12.62
C THR A 167 5.04 -7.52 12.12
N LEU A 168 5.86 -7.00 13.03
CA LEU A 168 7.15 -6.40 12.68
C LEU A 168 8.11 -7.42 12.06
N ASP A 169 8.08 -8.66 12.51
CA ASP A 169 8.92 -9.72 11.95
C ASP A 169 8.55 -10.00 10.49
N GLU A 170 7.28 -10.03 10.15
CA GLU A 170 6.81 -10.17 8.77
C GLU A 170 7.21 -8.97 7.90
N ILE A 171 7.13 -7.74 8.43
CA ILE A 171 7.59 -6.54 7.72
C ILE A 171 9.07 -6.67 7.38
N TRP A 172 9.90 -7.04 8.36
CA TRP A 172 11.32 -7.23 8.14
C TRP A 172 11.62 -8.40 7.20
N ALA A 173 10.84 -9.48 7.26
CA ALA A 173 10.98 -10.60 6.35
C ALA A 173 10.70 -10.20 4.90
N LEU A 174 9.64 -9.41 4.64
CA LEU A 174 9.34 -8.87 3.31
C LEU A 174 10.47 -7.97 2.80
N ILE A 175 10.95 -7.03 3.62
CA ILE A 175 12.05 -6.13 3.26
C ILE A 175 13.31 -6.93 2.94
N ASN A 176 13.74 -7.82 3.84
CA ASN A 176 14.93 -8.62 3.67
C ASN A 176 14.85 -9.54 2.43
N THR A 177 13.68 -10.11 2.16
CA THR A 177 13.49 -10.96 0.97
C THR A 177 13.57 -10.12 -0.31
N SER A 178 12.93 -8.95 -0.34
CA SER A 178 13.03 -8.03 -1.47
C SER A 178 14.48 -7.61 -1.73
N GLU A 179 15.23 -7.26 -0.68
CA GLU A 179 16.65 -6.89 -0.78
C GLU A 179 17.54 -8.06 -1.28
N LYS A 180 17.32 -9.29 -0.78
CA LYS A 180 18.08 -10.49 -1.17
C LYS A 180 17.77 -10.96 -2.58
N THR A 181 16.50 -10.99 -2.95
CA THR A 181 16.05 -11.50 -4.26
C THR A 181 16.11 -10.45 -5.36
N ARG A 182 16.29 -9.17 -5.01
CA ARG A 182 16.21 -8.02 -5.92
C ARG A 182 14.88 -7.97 -6.66
N LYS A 183 13.78 -8.26 -5.96
CA LYS A 183 12.41 -8.18 -6.46
C LYS A 183 11.67 -7.05 -5.78
N HIS A 184 10.85 -6.32 -6.54
CA HIS A 184 9.97 -5.32 -5.96
C HIS A 184 8.92 -6.00 -5.07
N CYS A 185 8.73 -5.43 -3.89
CA CYS A 185 7.63 -5.74 -2.98
C CYS A 185 6.85 -4.44 -2.74
N MET A 186 5.64 -4.37 -3.25
CA MET A 186 4.80 -3.17 -3.15
C MET A 186 3.57 -3.46 -2.32
N GLN A 187 3.36 -2.68 -1.25
CA GLN A 187 2.05 -2.62 -0.61
C GLN A 187 1.12 -1.77 -1.46
N LEU A 188 -0.04 -2.31 -1.80
CA LEU A 188 -1.05 -1.64 -2.62
C LEU A 188 -1.96 -0.80 -1.72
N GLU A 189 -1.67 0.49 -1.62
CA GLU A 189 -2.46 1.44 -0.84
C GLU A 189 -3.41 2.21 -1.76
N ASN A 190 -4.70 2.26 -1.41
CA ASN A 190 -5.72 2.86 -2.26
C ASN A 190 -5.54 4.37 -2.43
N CYS A 191 -5.21 5.05 -1.33
CA CYS A 191 -5.30 6.50 -1.25
C CYS A 191 -3.99 7.22 -1.53
N VAL A 192 -2.88 6.49 -1.62
CA VAL A 192 -1.51 7.07 -1.74
C VAL A 192 -1.35 8.07 -2.89
N TYR A 193 -2.13 7.89 -3.96
CA TYR A 193 -2.12 8.76 -5.13
C TYR A 193 -3.35 9.67 -5.25
N ASP A 194 -4.20 9.71 -4.22
CA ASP A 194 -5.35 10.59 -4.20
C ASP A 194 -4.95 12.06 -4.02
N PHE A 195 -5.78 12.96 -4.49
CA PHE A 195 -5.48 14.40 -4.48
C PHE A 195 -5.17 14.94 -3.09
N PHE A 196 -5.91 14.51 -2.07
CA PHE A 196 -5.71 15.00 -0.71
C PHE A 196 -4.40 14.52 -0.11
N GLU A 197 -4.05 13.26 -0.30
CA GLU A 197 -2.82 12.65 0.19
C GLU A 197 -1.59 13.27 -0.48
N LEU A 198 -1.61 13.41 -1.80
CA LEU A 198 -0.54 14.08 -2.55
C LEU A 198 -0.41 15.55 -2.16
N THR A 199 -1.54 16.25 -1.95
CA THR A 199 -1.52 17.64 -1.50
C THR A 199 -0.93 17.75 -0.10
N THR A 200 -1.34 16.86 0.83
CA THR A 200 -0.81 16.83 2.19
C THR A 200 0.69 16.55 2.21
N LEU A 201 1.15 15.61 1.39
CA LEU A 201 2.57 15.31 1.24
C LEU A 201 3.36 16.54 0.74
N ASN A 202 2.85 17.23 -0.28
CA ASN A 202 3.48 18.45 -0.80
C ASN A 202 3.49 19.60 0.22
N MET A 203 2.50 19.69 1.12
CA MET A 203 2.47 20.69 2.18
C MET A 203 3.42 20.35 3.34
N ALA A 204 3.82 19.09 3.49
CA ALA A 204 4.71 18.61 4.55
C ALA A 204 6.20 18.71 4.18
N GLN A 205 6.53 18.97 2.93
CA GLN A 205 7.90 19.19 2.42
C GLN A 205 8.32 20.64 2.57
#